data_0d8d4f31aa0e5803fc66270fbb75eee9
#
_entry.id   0d8d4f31aa0e5803fc66270fbb75eee9
#
_cell.length_a   1.000
_cell.length_b   1.000
_cell.length_c   1.000
_cell.angle_alpha   90.00
_cell.angle_beta   90.00
_cell.angle_gamma   90.00
#
_symmetry.space_group_name_H-M   'P 1'
#
loop_
_entity.id
_entity.type
_entity.pdbx_description
1 polymer ?
#
loop_
_entity_poly.entity_id
_entity_poly.type
_entity_poly.pdbx_seq_one_letter_code
_entity_poly.pdbx_strand_id
1 'polypeptide(L)'
;EDAGKSYDAVFTALLLQQAVKPNEDWSEDYENYWVRNVVRKVNNLPGYPNPNDPRYTNLWFGDTRDSIYAVADAVLRQFKDSLDLWHRQARAYADGPGGSSLNSARLNPGTASFDSAMQSITSKNTFLEGGSGFFDQSALTHYQGQYKFTEKELGIPNFSFLAGANYRMYEPKSNGTIFIDTGGTTITNSEYGVYSSVEQRVLKEKLILTVTGRMDKNENFDHLFSPAASMVYLHNDNFTFRTSYSSAIRNPTLQDQYLYYNVGRAILIGNLNGFDSLVTVPSFFKAYEGVAFDRDSLVYFDVDPVRPEKVRSFEIGFKGVLLKNVFLDVSYYFSWYTDFLGYKVGADVTVDTVINQASINDIFRVSANSPDEVTTQGISVGLIYYFKKYYSLSGNYSFNELDRQGSNDPIIPAFNTPKNKFNIGIAGRDIVGRIGGLRLKNIGFNINYKWVQGFLFEGSPQFTGTIPDYDMIDAQVNYRIPKINCTFKLGASNLLNKQNYQTYGGPQIGRLTYFSVLYELQKS
;
A
#
# COMPACT_ATOMS: atom_id res chain seq x y z
N GLU A 1 -8.28 -11.00 -10.25
CA GLU A 1 -7.19 -11.89 -9.83
C GLU A 1 -6.60 -11.37 -8.54
N ASP A 2 -6.35 -12.28 -7.58
CA ASP A 2 -5.90 -11.97 -6.24
C ASP A 2 -4.58 -11.20 -6.23
N ALA A 3 -4.49 -10.15 -5.42
CA ALA A 3 -3.25 -9.40 -5.23
C ALA A 3 -2.07 -10.30 -4.79
N GLY A 4 -2.33 -11.43 -4.12
CA GLY A 4 -1.35 -12.45 -3.79
C GLY A 4 -0.72 -13.13 -5.00
N LYS A 5 -1.48 -13.38 -6.05
CA LYS A 5 -0.94 -13.97 -7.30
C LYS A 5 -0.04 -13.04 -8.08
N SER A 6 -0.08 -11.72 -7.85
CA SER A 6 0.80 -10.78 -8.52
C SER A 6 2.26 -10.88 -8.05
N TYR A 7 2.48 -11.14 -6.77
CA TYR A 7 3.82 -11.38 -6.23
C TYR A 7 4.42 -12.67 -6.79
N ASP A 8 3.66 -13.76 -6.79
CA ASP A 8 4.08 -15.03 -7.39
C ASP A 8 4.38 -14.89 -8.88
N ALA A 9 3.58 -14.10 -9.61
CA ALA A 9 3.78 -13.88 -11.04
C ALA A 9 5.07 -13.08 -11.31
N VAL A 10 5.35 -12.03 -10.52
CA VAL A 10 6.57 -11.21 -10.68
C VAL A 10 7.80 -12.04 -10.30
N PHE A 11 7.75 -12.77 -9.19
CA PHE A 11 8.87 -13.60 -8.75
C PHE A 11 9.12 -14.77 -9.70
N THR A 12 8.05 -15.40 -10.19
CA THR A 12 8.13 -16.41 -11.25
C THR A 12 8.74 -15.84 -12.52
N ALA A 13 8.37 -14.61 -12.91
CA ALA A 13 8.95 -13.95 -14.09
C ALA A 13 10.45 -13.65 -13.91
N LEU A 14 10.88 -13.24 -12.72
CA LEU A 14 12.30 -13.03 -12.40
C LEU A 14 13.10 -14.34 -12.47
N LEU A 15 12.62 -15.40 -11.86
CA LEU A 15 13.26 -16.71 -11.92
C LEU A 15 13.26 -17.30 -13.32
N LEU A 16 12.19 -17.09 -14.09
CA LEU A 16 12.12 -17.46 -15.50
C LEU A 16 13.13 -16.70 -16.34
N GLN A 17 13.39 -15.43 -16.08
CA GLN A 17 14.44 -14.66 -16.78
C GLN A 17 15.81 -15.30 -16.62
N GLN A 18 16.11 -15.86 -15.44
CA GLN A 18 17.34 -16.60 -15.19
C GLN A 18 17.31 -18.00 -15.85
N ALA A 19 16.19 -18.71 -15.78
CA ALA A 19 16.06 -20.06 -16.29
C ALA A 19 16.00 -20.15 -17.82
N VAL A 20 15.47 -19.14 -18.50
CA VAL A 20 15.34 -19.13 -19.97
C VAL A 20 16.65 -18.83 -20.71
N LYS A 21 17.68 -18.41 -19.99
CA LYS A 21 19.05 -18.29 -20.48
C LYS A 21 20.02 -18.98 -19.50
N PRO A 22 20.17 -20.30 -19.57
CA PRO A 22 20.90 -21.08 -18.56
C PRO A 22 22.37 -20.68 -18.33
N ASN A 23 22.99 -19.98 -19.27
CA ASN A 23 24.39 -19.58 -19.20
C ASN A 23 24.60 -18.07 -19.11
N GLU A 24 23.54 -17.27 -19.07
CA GLU A 24 23.59 -15.82 -18.95
C GLU A 24 22.34 -15.27 -18.27
N ASP A 25 22.51 -14.17 -17.54
CA ASP A 25 21.39 -13.41 -16.99
C ASP A 25 20.80 -12.49 -18.09
N TRP A 26 19.55 -12.72 -18.44
CA TRP A 26 18.81 -11.87 -19.38
C TRP A 26 18.81 -10.40 -18.93
N SER A 27 18.73 -10.18 -17.64
CA SER A 27 18.76 -8.84 -17.05
C SER A 27 20.11 -8.17 -17.26
N GLU A 28 21.19 -8.92 -17.10
CA GLU A 28 22.56 -8.42 -17.32
C GLU A 28 22.76 -8.02 -18.79
N ASP A 29 22.34 -8.85 -19.73
CA ASP A 29 22.39 -8.51 -21.15
C ASP A 29 21.58 -7.26 -21.48
N TYR A 30 20.38 -7.14 -20.91
CA TYR A 30 19.53 -5.98 -21.09
C TYR A 30 20.18 -4.70 -20.52
N GLU A 31 20.69 -4.78 -19.30
CA GLU A 31 21.38 -3.66 -18.63
C GLU A 31 22.66 -3.27 -19.38
N ASN A 32 23.47 -4.24 -19.80
CA ASN A 32 24.69 -4.02 -20.58
C ASN A 32 24.39 -3.29 -21.90
N TYR A 33 23.32 -3.71 -22.60
CA TYR A 33 22.90 -3.01 -23.81
C TYR A 33 22.46 -1.57 -23.49
N TRP A 34 21.69 -1.40 -22.41
CA TRP A 34 21.17 -0.12 -21.98
C TRP A 34 22.32 0.84 -21.63
N VAL A 35 23.22 0.41 -20.79
CA VAL A 35 24.38 1.23 -20.36
C VAL A 35 25.23 1.64 -21.58
N ARG A 36 25.55 0.68 -22.44
CA ARG A 36 26.44 0.95 -23.60
C ARG A 36 25.79 1.79 -24.70
N ASN A 37 24.49 1.63 -24.94
CA ASN A 37 23.85 2.15 -26.14
C ASN A 37 22.77 3.19 -25.86
N VAL A 38 22.20 3.27 -24.66
CA VAL A 38 21.04 4.08 -24.35
C VAL A 38 21.32 5.20 -23.36
N VAL A 39 22.07 4.95 -22.30
CA VAL A 39 22.36 5.96 -21.26
C VAL A 39 22.86 7.27 -21.85
N ARG A 40 23.80 7.23 -22.79
CA ARG A 40 24.29 8.44 -23.46
C ARG A 40 23.21 9.16 -24.27
N LYS A 41 22.27 8.44 -24.85
CA LYS A 41 21.17 9.03 -25.61
C LYS A 41 20.19 9.72 -24.65
N VAL A 42 19.87 9.09 -23.52
CA VAL A 42 19.02 9.65 -22.46
C VAL A 42 19.65 10.92 -21.89
N ASN A 43 20.94 10.87 -21.54
CA ASN A 43 21.66 12.00 -20.99
C ASN A 43 21.76 13.21 -21.96
N ASN A 44 21.60 12.97 -23.26
CA ASN A 44 21.59 14.00 -24.28
C ASN A 44 20.17 14.46 -24.70
N LEU A 45 19.12 13.96 -24.08
CA LEU A 45 17.77 14.45 -24.37
C LEU A 45 17.63 15.93 -23.98
N PRO A 46 17.00 16.75 -24.82
CA PRO A 46 16.76 18.16 -24.51
C PRO A 46 16.02 18.32 -23.17
N GLY A 47 16.63 19.05 -22.25
CA GLY A 47 16.07 19.31 -20.91
C GLY A 47 16.28 18.19 -19.89
N TYR A 48 16.89 17.08 -20.25
CA TYR A 48 17.21 16.02 -19.30
C TYR A 48 18.33 16.46 -18.34
N PRO A 49 18.17 16.34 -17.04
CA PRO A 49 19.19 16.74 -16.06
C PRO A 49 20.30 15.69 -16.01
N ASN A 50 21.23 15.75 -16.96
CA ASN A 50 22.32 14.78 -17.11
C ASN A 50 23.16 14.70 -15.83
N PRO A 51 23.30 13.51 -15.18
CA PRO A 51 24.11 13.35 -13.97
C PRO A 51 25.59 13.71 -14.12
N ASN A 52 26.12 13.61 -15.35
CA ASN A 52 27.50 13.96 -15.67
C ASN A 52 27.71 15.47 -15.94
N ASP A 53 26.64 16.27 -15.94
CA ASP A 53 26.74 17.72 -16.06
C ASP A 53 26.96 18.31 -14.65
N PRO A 54 28.05 19.08 -14.43
CA PRO A 54 28.35 19.64 -13.11
C PRO A 54 27.21 20.46 -12.48
N ARG A 55 26.29 20.98 -13.29
CA ARG A 55 25.12 21.71 -12.82
C ARG A 55 24.10 20.82 -12.09
N TYR A 56 24.09 19.53 -12.40
CA TYR A 56 23.11 18.57 -11.88
C TYR A 56 23.71 17.49 -11.00
N THR A 57 25.01 17.21 -11.08
CA THR A 57 25.69 16.11 -10.39
C THR A 57 25.35 16.05 -8.90
N ASN A 58 25.47 17.20 -8.20
CA ASN A 58 25.17 17.25 -6.78
C ASN A 58 23.67 17.15 -6.44
N LEU A 59 22.79 17.43 -7.41
CA LEU A 59 21.35 17.38 -7.21
C LEU A 59 20.82 15.93 -7.24
N TRP A 60 21.50 15.04 -7.99
CA TRP A 60 21.15 13.62 -8.06
C TRP A 60 21.41 12.85 -6.77
N PHE A 61 22.34 13.32 -5.94
CA PHE A 61 22.83 12.64 -4.74
C PHE A 61 22.54 13.39 -3.44
N GLY A 62 21.87 14.56 -3.49
CA GLY A 62 21.55 15.40 -2.33
C GLY A 62 20.07 15.40 -1.94
N ASP A 63 19.73 16.27 -1.00
CA ASP A 63 18.35 16.46 -0.47
C ASP A 63 17.31 16.93 -1.50
N THR A 64 17.79 17.39 -2.67
CA THR A 64 16.94 17.82 -3.81
C THR A 64 16.65 16.69 -4.80
N ARG A 65 17.03 15.46 -4.49
CA ARG A 65 16.90 14.29 -5.37
C ARG A 65 15.50 14.12 -5.94
N ASP A 66 14.47 14.29 -5.13
CA ASP A 66 13.08 14.12 -5.57
C ASP A 66 12.67 15.14 -6.64
N SER A 67 13.18 16.36 -6.52
CA SER A 67 12.93 17.42 -7.52
C SER A 67 13.60 17.11 -8.86
N ILE A 68 14.84 16.59 -8.83
CA ILE A 68 15.56 16.24 -10.07
C ILE A 68 14.94 15.02 -10.74
N TYR A 69 14.48 14.01 -9.96
CA TYR A 69 13.74 12.86 -10.48
C TYR A 69 12.44 13.29 -11.15
N ALA A 70 11.70 14.23 -10.57
CA ALA A 70 10.48 14.76 -11.18
C ALA A 70 10.75 15.45 -12.54
N VAL A 71 11.85 16.22 -12.64
CA VAL A 71 12.27 16.84 -13.88
C VAL A 71 12.70 15.80 -14.92
N ALA A 72 13.51 14.83 -14.52
CA ALA A 72 13.94 13.73 -15.38
C ALA A 72 12.76 12.94 -15.93
N ASP A 73 11.81 12.57 -15.07
CA ASP A 73 10.60 11.83 -15.41
C ASP A 73 9.71 12.63 -16.37
N ALA A 74 9.52 13.92 -16.14
CA ALA A 74 8.77 14.79 -17.04
C ALA A 74 9.39 14.85 -18.45
N VAL A 75 10.73 14.91 -18.56
CA VAL A 75 11.43 14.87 -19.84
C VAL A 75 11.29 13.50 -20.50
N LEU A 76 11.48 12.41 -19.75
CA LEU A 76 11.35 11.05 -20.29
C LEU A 76 9.96 10.79 -20.86
N ARG A 77 8.92 11.30 -20.22
CA ARG A 77 7.53 11.21 -20.73
C ARG A 77 7.34 11.93 -22.08
N GLN A 78 8.03 13.06 -22.31
CA GLN A 78 7.98 13.76 -23.60
C GLN A 78 8.64 12.93 -24.72
N PHE A 79 9.64 12.12 -24.39
CA PHE A 79 10.36 11.26 -25.33
C PHE A 79 9.96 9.79 -25.26
N LYS A 80 8.72 9.51 -24.84
CA LYS A 80 8.20 8.16 -24.64
C LYS A 80 8.44 7.24 -25.86
N ASP A 81 8.19 7.71 -27.08
CA ASP A 81 8.36 6.90 -28.29
C ASP A 81 9.82 6.47 -28.51
N SER A 82 10.77 7.35 -28.19
CA SER A 82 12.20 7.04 -28.23
C SER A 82 12.57 6.02 -27.16
N LEU A 83 12.05 6.17 -25.94
CA LEU A 83 12.25 5.20 -24.86
C LEU A 83 11.68 3.83 -25.24
N ASP A 84 10.45 3.79 -25.74
CA ASP A 84 9.82 2.55 -26.20
C ASP A 84 10.63 1.85 -27.31
N LEU A 85 11.23 2.63 -28.20
CA LEU A 85 12.13 2.09 -29.22
C LEU A 85 13.40 1.52 -28.59
N TRP A 86 14.04 2.24 -27.69
CA TRP A 86 15.28 1.79 -27.05
C TRP A 86 15.04 0.57 -26.14
N HIS A 87 13.92 0.52 -25.44
CA HIS A 87 13.52 -0.66 -24.69
C HIS A 87 13.31 -1.88 -25.60
N ARG A 88 12.67 -1.71 -26.75
CA ARG A 88 12.53 -2.80 -27.73
C ARG A 88 13.90 -3.27 -28.27
N GLN A 89 14.84 -2.34 -28.50
CA GLN A 89 16.19 -2.69 -28.94
C GLN A 89 16.97 -3.45 -27.86
N ALA A 90 16.93 -2.97 -26.61
CA ALA A 90 17.57 -3.65 -25.48
C ALA A 90 16.99 -5.05 -25.26
N ARG A 91 15.66 -5.17 -25.36
CA ARG A 91 14.96 -6.45 -25.27
C ARG A 91 15.35 -7.40 -26.40
N ALA A 92 15.40 -6.94 -27.64
CA ALA A 92 15.81 -7.76 -28.79
C ALA A 92 17.24 -8.25 -28.64
N TYR A 93 18.13 -7.44 -28.07
CA TYR A 93 19.50 -7.85 -27.76
C TYR A 93 19.54 -8.92 -26.66
N ALA A 94 18.81 -8.72 -25.56
CA ALA A 94 18.73 -9.68 -24.46
C ALA A 94 18.01 -10.98 -24.84
N ASP A 95 17.03 -10.92 -25.74
CA ASP A 95 16.32 -12.10 -26.30
C ASP A 95 17.18 -12.88 -27.31
N GLY A 96 18.19 -12.23 -27.90
CA GLY A 96 19.13 -12.84 -28.84
C GLY A 96 20.30 -13.54 -28.17
N PRO A 97 21.35 -13.92 -28.94
CA PRO A 97 22.55 -14.55 -28.38
C PRO A 97 23.42 -13.58 -27.57
N GLY A 98 23.01 -12.33 -27.32
CA GLY A 98 23.75 -11.36 -26.51
C GLY A 98 25.16 -11.08 -26.98
N GLY A 99 26.06 -10.73 -26.06
CA GLY A 99 27.48 -10.49 -26.34
C GLY A 99 28.39 -11.71 -26.24
N SER A 100 27.86 -12.89 -25.88
CA SER A 100 28.63 -14.11 -25.66
C SER A 100 28.36 -15.16 -26.75
N SER A 101 29.41 -15.77 -27.25
CA SER A 101 29.36 -16.86 -28.23
C SER A 101 28.84 -18.21 -27.68
N LEU A 102 28.57 -18.27 -26.38
CA LEU A 102 28.11 -19.49 -25.67
C LEU A 102 26.61 -19.55 -25.45
N ASN A 103 25.87 -18.58 -25.96
CA ASN A 103 24.46 -18.41 -25.64
C ASN A 103 23.52 -19.36 -26.35
N SER A 104 22.64 -19.97 -25.55
CA SER A 104 21.43 -20.62 -26.03
C SER A 104 20.35 -19.57 -26.32
N ALA A 105 19.57 -19.80 -27.36
CA ALA A 105 18.39 -18.98 -27.61
C ALA A 105 17.45 -19.00 -26.42
N ARG A 106 16.83 -17.87 -26.11
CA ARG A 106 15.79 -17.76 -25.09
C ARG A 106 14.69 -18.79 -25.33
N LEU A 107 14.25 -19.45 -24.27
CA LEU A 107 13.08 -20.30 -24.32
C LEU A 107 11.84 -19.41 -24.58
N ASN A 108 11.12 -19.69 -25.66
CA ASN A 108 9.97 -18.89 -26.03
C ASN A 108 8.69 -19.44 -25.37
N PRO A 109 7.79 -18.57 -24.88
CA PRO A 109 6.48 -18.98 -24.39
C PRO A 109 5.73 -19.83 -25.42
N GLY A 110 5.09 -20.92 -24.95
CA GLY A 110 4.39 -21.87 -25.81
C GLY A 110 5.27 -23.00 -26.38
N THR A 111 6.55 -23.05 -26.02
CA THR A 111 7.41 -24.21 -26.30
C THR A 111 7.45 -25.16 -25.11
N ALA A 112 7.60 -26.46 -25.37
CA ALA A 112 7.70 -27.47 -24.31
C ALA A 112 8.84 -27.21 -23.33
N SER A 113 9.95 -26.61 -23.79
CA SER A 113 11.09 -26.25 -22.96
C SER A 113 10.75 -25.09 -22.00
N PHE A 114 10.03 -24.07 -22.50
CA PHE A 114 9.53 -22.97 -21.67
C PHE A 114 8.54 -23.47 -20.61
N ASP A 115 7.56 -24.29 -21.03
CA ASP A 115 6.55 -24.85 -20.13
C ASP A 115 7.19 -25.73 -19.04
N SER A 116 8.21 -26.51 -19.39
CA SER A 116 8.99 -27.30 -18.44
C SER A 116 9.76 -26.44 -17.44
N ALA A 117 10.42 -25.36 -17.89
CA ALA A 117 11.12 -24.42 -17.01
C ALA A 117 10.12 -23.69 -16.07
N MET A 118 9.00 -23.22 -16.61
CA MET A 118 7.95 -22.58 -15.83
C MET A 118 7.36 -23.53 -14.78
N GLN A 119 7.06 -24.78 -15.17
CA GLN A 119 6.56 -25.79 -14.24
C GLN A 119 7.58 -26.12 -13.15
N SER A 120 8.86 -26.20 -13.48
CA SER A 120 9.93 -26.43 -12.50
C SER A 120 10.01 -25.32 -11.45
N ILE A 121 9.75 -24.05 -11.84
CA ILE A 121 9.77 -22.89 -10.93
C ILE A 121 8.48 -22.84 -10.09
N THR A 122 7.32 -22.99 -10.73
CA THR A 122 6.03 -22.83 -10.04
C THR A 122 5.64 -24.00 -9.14
N SER A 123 6.25 -25.19 -9.36
CA SER A 123 6.04 -26.37 -8.51
C SER A 123 6.91 -26.42 -7.25
N LYS A 124 7.86 -25.50 -7.12
CA LYS A 124 8.78 -25.45 -6.00
C LYS A 124 8.51 -24.23 -5.11
N ASN A 125 8.81 -24.38 -3.83
CA ASN A 125 8.72 -23.26 -2.89
C ASN A 125 9.87 -22.27 -3.07
N THR A 126 9.58 -21.00 -2.72
CA THR A 126 10.59 -19.94 -2.72
C THR A 126 11.71 -20.23 -1.72
N PHE A 127 12.90 -19.69 -1.94
CA PHE A 127 14.18 -19.84 -1.22
C PHE A 127 14.77 -21.25 -1.17
N LEU A 128 14.15 -22.15 -0.39
CA LEU A 128 14.72 -23.45 -0.05
C LEU A 128 14.79 -24.38 -1.26
N GLU A 129 13.86 -24.22 -2.20
CA GLU A 129 13.72 -25.10 -3.36
C GLU A 129 14.02 -24.40 -4.69
N GLY A 130 14.30 -23.10 -4.67
CA GLY A 130 14.55 -22.29 -5.86
C GLY A 130 13.33 -22.11 -6.76
N GLY A 131 12.14 -22.06 -6.14
CA GLY A 131 10.87 -21.81 -6.82
C GLY A 131 10.23 -20.49 -6.46
N SER A 132 8.98 -20.31 -6.85
CA SER A 132 8.17 -19.10 -6.59
C SER A 132 6.97 -19.35 -5.68
N GLY A 133 6.73 -20.60 -5.27
CA GLY A 133 5.56 -20.96 -4.46
C GLY A 133 5.68 -20.47 -3.01
N PHE A 134 4.58 -19.94 -2.47
CA PHE A 134 4.43 -19.65 -1.05
C PHE A 134 3.62 -20.75 -0.38
N PHE A 135 4.06 -21.14 0.80
CA PHE A 135 3.29 -22.03 1.65
C PHE A 135 2.70 -21.21 2.79
N ASP A 136 1.40 -21.28 2.99
CA ASP A 136 0.71 -20.62 4.10
C ASP A 136 -0.40 -21.54 4.65
N GLN A 137 -0.21 -21.99 5.87
CA GLN A 137 -1.19 -22.71 6.69
C GLN A 137 -1.37 -22.03 8.04
N SER A 138 -1.20 -20.71 8.09
CA SER A 138 -1.33 -19.92 9.30
C SER A 138 -2.73 -20.03 9.91
N ALA A 139 -2.80 -19.96 11.22
CA ALA A 139 -4.04 -19.99 11.97
C ALA A 139 -4.20 -18.74 12.84
N LEU A 140 -5.44 -18.30 12.99
CA LEU A 140 -5.83 -17.24 13.93
C LEU A 140 -6.94 -17.77 14.84
N THR A 141 -6.66 -17.81 16.14
CA THR A 141 -7.67 -18.04 17.17
C THR A 141 -8.10 -16.70 17.75
N HIS A 142 -9.40 -16.39 17.73
CA HIS A 142 -9.91 -15.11 18.23
C HIS A 142 -11.15 -15.32 19.09
N TYR A 143 -11.11 -14.78 20.30
CA TYR A 143 -12.26 -14.69 21.22
C TYR A 143 -12.53 -13.23 21.52
N GLN A 144 -13.79 -12.83 21.49
CA GLN A 144 -14.22 -11.49 21.89
C GLN A 144 -15.57 -11.56 22.60
N GLY A 145 -15.69 -10.80 23.67
CA GLY A 145 -16.94 -10.63 24.41
C GLY A 145 -17.09 -9.18 24.85
N GLN A 146 -18.32 -8.66 24.76
CA GLN A 146 -18.67 -7.34 25.31
C GLN A 146 -20.09 -7.32 25.81
N TYR A 147 -20.35 -6.47 26.79
CA TYR A 147 -21.68 -6.20 27.30
C TYR A 147 -21.91 -4.70 27.46
N LYS A 148 -23.04 -4.22 27.01
CA LYS A 148 -23.47 -2.83 27.16
C LYS A 148 -24.60 -2.76 28.18
N PHE A 149 -24.30 -2.21 29.34
CA PHE A 149 -25.27 -1.86 30.36
C PHE A 149 -26.05 -0.63 29.94
N THR A 150 -27.35 -0.75 29.90
CA THR A 150 -28.27 0.32 29.49
C THR A 150 -28.67 1.19 30.67
N GLU A 151 -29.27 2.35 30.38
CA GLU A 151 -29.91 3.22 31.37
C GLU A 151 -30.83 2.46 32.32
N LYS A 152 -31.66 1.55 31.78
CA LYS A 152 -32.63 0.78 32.55
C LYS A 152 -31.97 -0.17 33.56
N GLU A 153 -30.84 -0.75 33.19
CA GLU A 153 -30.12 -1.70 34.07
C GLU A 153 -29.31 -0.98 35.14
N LEU A 154 -28.80 0.22 34.82
CA LEU A 154 -27.98 1.02 35.72
C LEU A 154 -28.80 1.97 36.60
N GLY A 155 -30.04 2.26 36.24
CA GLY A 155 -30.88 3.24 36.91
C GLY A 155 -30.39 4.70 36.74
N ILE A 156 -29.51 4.97 35.79
CA ILE A 156 -28.94 6.29 35.54
C ILE A 156 -29.51 6.85 34.21
N PRO A 157 -30.27 7.96 34.24
CA PRO A 157 -30.88 8.51 33.04
C PRO A 157 -29.87 8.89 31.95
N ASN A 158 -30.18 8.52 30.71
CA ASN A 158 -29.39 8.87 29.51
C ASN A 158 -27.91 8.42 29.59
N PHE A 159 -27.64 7.38 30.36
CA PHE A 159 -26.31 6.86 30.59
C PHE A 159 -26.19 5.41 30.09
N SER A 160 -25.05 5.08 29.50
CA SER A 160 -24.72 3.68 29.22
C SER A 160 -23.24 3.41 29.51
N PHE A 161 -22.96 2.18 29.94
CA PHE A 161 -21.62 1.69 30.19
C PHE A 161 -21.39 0.42 29.38
N LEU A 162 -20.27 0.36 28.68
CA LEU A 162 -19.84 -0.81 27.94
C LEU A 162 -18.52 -1.32 28.50
N ALA A 163 -18.41 -2.62 28.70
CA ALA A 163 -17.16 -3.29 29.02
C ALA A 163 -16.96 -4.48 28.09
N GLY A 164 -15.74 -4.73 27.70
CA GLY A 164 -15.41 -5.84 26.83
C GLY A 164 -13.96 -6.26 26.91
N ALA A 165 -13.69 -7.45 26.38
CA ALA A 165 -12.36 -8.02 26.28
C ALA A 165 -12.22 -8.84 25.00
N ASN A 166 -11.01 -8.95 24.51
CA ASN A 166 -10.65 -9.84 23.41
C ASN A 166 -9.33 -10.57 23.72
N TYR A 167 -9.18 -11.71 23.09
CA TYR A 167 -7.95 -12.49 23.04
C TYR A 167 -7.72 -12.95 21.60
N ARG A 168 -6.48 -12.87 21.14
CA ARG A 168 -6.05 -13.38 19.84
C ARG A 168 -4.76 -14.16 19.99
N MET A 169 -4.64 -15.22 19.22
CA MET A 169 -3.41 -15.97 19.07
C MET A 169 -3.18 -16.23 17.57
N TYR A 170 -2.03 -15.80 17.11
CA TYR A 170 -1.55 -15.99 15.74
C TYR A 170 -0.55 -17.14 15.74
N GLU A 171 -0.72 -18.06 14.81
CA GLU A 171 0.16 -19.21 14.58
C GLU A 171 0.56 -19.21 13.10
N PRO A 172 1.51 -18.34 12.68
CA PRO A 172 1.99 -18.35 11.30
C PRO A 172 2.70 -19.66 11.00
N LYS A 173 2.43 -20.23 9.82
CA LYS A 173 3.06 -21.43 9.31
C LYS A 173 3.37 -21.30 7.83
N SER A 174 4.64 -21.05 7.52
CA SER A 174 5.11 -20.79 6.17
C SER A 174 6.11 -21.83 5.64
N ASN A 175 6.56 -22.75 6.47
CA ASN A 175 7.61 -23.73 6.14
C ASN A 175 8.86 -23.06 5.51
N GLY A 176 9.28 -21.93 6.05
CA GLY A 176 10.45 -21.20 5.59
C GLY A 176 10.23 -20.30 4.37
N THR A 177 9.01 -20.22 3.82
CA THR A 177 8.76 -19.38 2.64
C THR A 177 8.53 -17.90 2.97
N ILE A 178 8.17 -17.59 4.21
CA ILE A 178 7.91 -16.22 4.69
C ILE A 178 8.65 -15.97 6.02
N PHE A 179 8.65 -16.94 6.91
CA PHE A 179 9.27 -16.88 8.24
C PHE A 179 10.27 -18.01 8.40
N ILE A 180 11.22 -17.85 9.33
CA ILE A 180 12.14 -18.95 9.70
C ILE A 180 11.38 -19.87 10.70
N ASP A 181 10.46 -20.66 10.18
CA ASP A 181 9.61 -21.59 10.90
C ASP A 181 9.86 -23.07 10.50
N THR A 182 11.11 -23.37 10.14
CA THR A 182 11.59 -24.71 9.79
C THR A 182 12.37 -25.35 10.94
N GLY A 183 12.71 -26.63 10.80
CA GLY A 183 13.57 -27.33 11.80
C GLY A 183 12.92 -27.51 13.17
N GLY A 184 11.60 -27.50 13.28
CA GLY A 184 10.87 -27.61 14.55
C GLY A 184 10.63 -26.28 15.25
N THR A 185 11.00 -25.16 14.66
CA THR A 185 10.69 -23.81 15.16
C THR A 185 9.22 -23.51 14.92
N THR A 186 8.50 -23.16 15.98
CA THR A 186 7.11 -22.69 15.92
C THR A 186 7.07 -21.23 16.34
N ILE A 187 6.44 -20.39 15.52
CA ILE A 187 6.19 -18.99 15.85
C ILE A 187 4.76 -18.90 16.37
N THR A 188 4.61 -18.29 17.55
CA THR A 188 3.30 -17.91 18.10
C THR A 188 3.35 -16.45 18.51
N ASN A 189 2.23 -15.77 18.45
CA ASN A 189 2.10 -14.42 18.99
C ASN A 189 0.69 -14.24 19.56
N SER A 190 0.60 -14.05 20.87
CA SER A 190 -0.66 -13.86 21.56
C SER A 190 -0.85 -12.42 22.01
N GLU A 191 -2.09 -11.96 21.96
CA GLU A 191 -2.46 -10.64 22.46
C GLU A 191 -3.83 -10.65 23.13
N TYR A 192 -3.99 -9.83 24.15
CA TYR A 192 -5.29 -9.57 24.73
C TYR A 192 -5.53 -8.09 24.97
N GLY A 193 -6.80 -7.71 24.99
CA GLY A 193 -7.22 -6.35 25.28
C GLY A 193 -8.47 -6.32 26.15
N VAL A 194 -8.51 -5.37 27.07
CA VAL A 194 -9.70 -5.05 27.87
C VAL A 194 -10.05 -3.60 27.64
N TYR A 195 -11.34 -3.31 27.55
CA TYR A 195 -11.80 -1.95 27.28
C TYR A 195 -13.11 -1.64 27.98
N SER A 196 -13.30 -0.36 28.26
CA SER A 196 -14.57 0.15 28.77
C SER A 196 -14.90 1.49 28.12
N SER A 197 -16.19 1.78 27.99
CA SER A 197 -16.70 3.02 27.43
C SER A 197 -17.91 3.50 28.22
N VAL A 198 -17.95 4.79 28.49
CA VAL A 198 -19.07 5.50 29.11
C VAL A 198 -19.67 6.47 28.08
N GLU A 199 -20.97 6.42 27.90
CA GLU A 199 -21.73 7.38 27.10
C GLU A 199 -22.77 8.06 27.99
N GLN A 200 -22.77 9.40 28.00
CA GLN A 200 -23.75 10.23 28.67
C GLN A 200 -24.38 11.20 27.68
N ARG A 201 -25.72 11.24 27.66
CA ARG A 201 -26.48 12.21 26.88
C ARG A 201 -27.00 13.31 27.78
N VAL A 202 -26.74 14.56 27.43
CA VAL A 202 -27.12 15.75 28.19
C VAL A 202 -27.84 16.77 27.27
N LEU A 203 -28.29 17.89 27.81
CA LEU A 203 -29.00 18.95 27.08
C LEU A 203 -30.24 18.42 26.31
N LYS A 204 -31.08 17.60 26.95
CA LYS A 204 -32.20 16.91 26.32
C LYS A 204 -31.76 16.03 25.14
N GLU A 205 -30.73 15.25 25.35
CA GLU A 205 -30.11 14.31 24.40
C GLU A 205 -29.41 14.98 23.19
N LYS A 206 -29.33 16.32 23.16
CA LYS A 206 -28.66 17.05 22.07
C LYS A 206 -27.14 16.96 22.13
N LEU A 207 -26.56 16.69 23.29
CA LEU A 207 -25.11 16.55 23.46
C LEU A 207 -24.81 15.16 23.98
N ILE A 208 -24.04 14.41 23.18
CA ILE A 208 -23.58 13.05 23.49
C ILE A 208 -22.10 13.15 23.81
N LEU A 209 -21.72 12.73 25.00
CA LEU A 209 -20.35 12.65 25.47
C LEU A 209 -19.96 11.19 25.62
N THR A 210 -18.84 10.80 25.06
CA THR A 210 -18.31 9.42 25.20
C THR A 210 -16.87 9.48 25.65
N VAL A 211 -16.52 8.65 26.64
CA VAL A 211 -15.14 8.44 27.10
C VAL A 211 -14.87 6.94 27.08
N THR A 212 -13.74 6.56 26.52
CA THR A 212 -13.32 5.17 26.35
C THR A 212 -11.89 5.00 26.85
N GLY A 213 -11.61 3.92 27.53
CA GLY A 213 -10.27 3.48 27.87
C GLY A 213 -10.07 2.04 27.43
N ARG A 214 -8.91 1.77 26.85
CA ARG A 214 -8.51 0.43 26.42
C ARG A 214 -7.09 0.14 26.88
N MET A 215 -6.86 -1.06 27.37
CA MET A 215 -5.54 -1.60 27.67
C MET A 215 -5.30 -2.83 26.80
N ASP A 216 -4.18 -2.86 26.13
CA ASP A 216 -3.72 -3.96 25.29
C ASP A 216 -2.38 -4.51 25.79
N LYS A 217 -2.19 -5.81 25.66
CA LYS A 217 -0.93 -6.51 25.89
C LYS A 217 -0.70 -7.48 24.74
N ASN A 218 0.42 -7.34 24.07
CA ASN A 218 0.94 -8.34 23.14
C ASN A 218 2.06 -9.12 23.82
N GLU A 219 2.28 -10.37 23.41
CA GLU A 219 3.29 -11.27 23.97
C GLU A 219 4.69 -10.62 24.04
N ASN A 220 5.09 -9.93 22.97
CA ASN A 220 6.43 -9.34 22.81
C ASN A 220 6.55 -7.90 23.33
N PHE A 221 5.44 -7.22 23.64
CA PHE A 221 5.45 -5.80 24.00
C PHE A 221 4.75 -5.55 25.35
N ASP A 222 5.10 -4.45 25.99
CA ASP A 222 4.51 -4.07 27.29
C ASP A 222 3.03 -3.71 27.18
N HIS A 223 2.39 -3.58 28.36
CA HIS A 223 1.02 -3.08 28.44
C HIS A 223 0.93 -1.65 27.94
N LEU A 224 -0.05 -1.40 27.09
CA LEU A 224 -0.28 -0.10 26.47
C LEU A 224 -1.71 0.36 26.72
N PHE A 225 -1.87 1.64 27.04
CA PHE A 225 -3.17 2.23 27.34
C PHE A 225 -3.57 3.25 26.28
N SER A 226 -4.79 3.14 25.78
CA SER A 226 -5.36 3.98 24.71
C SER A 226 -6.64 4.66 25.20
N PRO A 227 -6.57 5.94 25.65
CA PRO A 227 -7.74 6.73 25.98
C PRO A 227 -8.36 7.39 24.74
N ALA A 228 -9.68 7.57 24.75
CA ALA A 228 -10.40 8.34 23.76
C ALA A 228 -11.57 9.10 24.41
N ALA A 229 -11.88 10.27 23.85
CA ALA A 229 -13.06 11.03 24.22
C ALA A 229 -13.69 11.65 22.98
N SER A 230 -15.01 11.65 22.91
CA SER A 230 -15.72 12.28 21.81
C SER A 230 -16.94 13.06 22.29
N MET A 231 -17.29 14.09 21.52
CA MET A 231 -18.44 14.94 21.71
C MET A 231 -19.22 15.06 20.39
N VAL A 232 -20.50 14.75 20.43
CA VAL A 232 -21.42 14.94 19.29
C VAL A 232 -22.54 15.87 19.72
N TYR A 233 -22.67 17.01 19.02
CA TYR A 233 -23.73 17.99 19.27
C TYR A 233 -24.75 17.98 18.13
N LEU A 234 -25.97 17.57 18.46
CA LEU A 234 -27.13 17.57 17.60
C LEU A 234 -27.81 18.94 17.72
N HIS A 235 -27.41 19.91 16.89
CA HIS A 235 -28.01 21.25 16.94
C HIS A 235 -29.50 21.18 16.65
N ASN A 236 -29.85 20.45 15.59
CA ASN A 236 -31.23 20.09 15.21
C ASN A 236 -31.20 18.81 14.34
N ASP A 237 -32.32 18.40 13.79
CA ASP A 237 -32.44 17.20 12.94
C ASP A 237 -31.58 17.26 11.67
N ASN A 238 -31.18 18.45 11.26
CA ASN A 238 -30.39 18.64 10.03
C ASN A 238 -28.91 18.88 10.26
N PHE A 239 -28.47 19.28 11.46
CA PHE A 239 -27.10 19.70 11.70
C PHE A 239 -26.48 19.01 12.90
N THR A 240 -25.35 18.37 12.65
CA THR A 240 -24.55 17.67 13.66
C THR A 240 -23.10 18.16 13.61
N PHE A 241 -22.57 18.52 14.77
CA PHE A 241 -21.15 18.81 14.97
C PHE A 241 -20.53 17.67 15.77
N ARG A 242 -19.32 17.28 15.42
CA ARG A 242 -18.57 16.25 16.15
C ARG A 242 -17.15 16.66 16.36
N THR A 243 -16.57 16.29 17.50
CA THR A 243 -15.16 16.38 17.76
C THR A 243 -14.72 15.17 18.57
N SER A 244 -13.50 14.73 18.36
CA SER A 244 -12.93 13.62 19.12
C SER A 244 -11.43 13.83 19.31
N TYR A 245 -10.95 13.31 20.43
CA TYR A 245 -9.55 13.05 20.68
C TYR A 245 -9.40 11.58 21.00
N SER A 246 -8.46 10.91 20.34
CA SER A 246 -8.22 9.49 20.56
C SER A 246 -6.73 9.18 20.56
N SER A 247 -6.36 8.20 21.36
CA SER A 247 -5.08 7.53 21.26
C SER A 247 -5.31 6.10 20.78
N ALA A 248 -4.44 5.63 19.92
CA ALA A 248 -4.44 4.25 19.43
C ALA A 248 -3.02 3.70 19.35
N ILE A 249 -2.92 2.40 19.25
CA ILE A 249 -1.67 1.65 19.20
C ILE A 249 -1.74 0.72 18.00
N ARG A 250 -0.64 0.63 17.28
CA ARG A 250 -0.42 -0.41 16.27
C ARG A 250 0.75 -1.27 16.68
N ASN A 251 0.47 -2.51 17.08
CA ASN A 251 1.54 -3.49 17.26
C ASN A 251 2.25 -3.74 15.93
N PRO A 252 3.58 -3.92 15.92
CA PRO A 252 4.28 -4.45 14.77
C PRO A 252 3.61 -5.73 14.28
N THR A 253 3.42 -5.84 12.98
CA THR A 253 2.83 -7.04 12.38
C THR A 253 3.75 -8.25 12.56
N LEU A 254 3.26 -9.46 12.30
CA LEU A 254 4.13 -10.65 12.31
C LEU A 254 5.29 -10.52 11.31
N GLN A 255 5.08 -9.79 10.20
CA GLN A 255 6.14 -9.49 9.26
C GLN A 255 7.18 -8.52 9.85
N ASP A 256 6.74 -7.47 10.55
CA ASP A 256 7.67 -6.55 11.21
C ASP A 256 8.50 -7.24 12.30
N GLN A 257 7.98 -8.31 12.88
CA GLN A 257 8.61 -9.05 13.97
C GLN A 257 9.48 -10.21 13.48
N TYR A 258 9.03 -11.02 12.52
CA TYR A 258 9.58 -12.35 12.22
C TYR A 258 9.89 -12.61 10.74
N LEU A 259 9.63 -11.65 9.83
CA LEU A 259 9.85 -11.84 8.39
C LEU A 259 11.29 -12.29 8.10
N TYR A 260 11.44 -13.23 7.20
CA TYR A 260 12.70 -13.52 6.51
C TYR A 260 12.37 -13.87 5.06
N TYR A 261 12.52 -12.91 4.17
CA TYR A 261 12.13 -13.07 2.78
C TYR A 261 13.16 -12.48 1.82
N ASN A 262 13.86 -13.35 1.10
CA ASN A 262 14.84 -12.95 0.10
C ASN A 262 14.14 -12.64 -1.22
N VAL A 263 14.24 -11.45 -1.72
CA VAL A 263 13.67 -11.00 -3.00
C VAL A 263 14.73 -10.88 -4.10
N GLY A 264 15.87 -11.52 -3.92
CA GLY A 264 17.00 -11.56 -4.84
C GLY A 264 17.98 -10.39 -4.69
N ARG A 265 17.50 -9.15 -4.72
CA ARG A 265 18.34 -7.94 -4.54
C ARG A 265 18.43 -7.46 -3.10
N ALA A 266 17.60 -7.98 -2.22
CA ALA A 266 17.60 -7.69 -0.80
C ALA A 266 16.90 -8.81 -0.03
N ILE A 267 17.21 -8.89 1.26
CA ILE A 267 16.53 -9.75 2.22
C ILE A 267 15.66 -8.86 3.09
N LEU A 268 14.35 -9.12 3.07
CA LEU A 268 13.38 -8.44 3.93
C LEU A 268 13.33 -9.17 5.26
N ILE A 269 13.63 -8.47 6.36
CA ILE A 269 13.68 -9.09 7.70
C ILE A 269 12.83 -8.34 8.71
N GLY A 270 12.17 -9.11 9.55
CA GLY A 270 11.56 -8.63 10.79
C GLY A 270 12.64 -8.32 11.82
N ASN A 271 12.30 -7.50 12.81
CA ASN A 271 13.28 -6.96 13.73
C ASN A 271 12.80 -6.99 15.19
N LEU A 272 12.54 -8.17 15.71
CA LEU A 272 12.13 -8.31 17.11
C LEU A 272 13.30 -8.09 18.09
N ASN A 273 14.54 -8.40 17.68
CA ASN A 273 15.70 -8.46 18.59
C ASN A 273 16.76 -7.36 18.34
N GLY A 274 16.57 -6.51 17.34
CA GLY A 274 17.58 -5.56 16.88
C GLY A 274 18.46 -6.12 15.77
N PHE A 275 19.14 -5.24 15.07
CA PHE A 275 20.08 -5.58 14.00
C PHE A 275 21.25 -4.59 14.04
N ASP A 276 22.46 -5.11 14.20
CA ASP A 276 23.65 -4.29 14.43
C ASP A 276 24.56 -4.21 13.20
N SER A 277 25.35 -3.15 13.13
CA SER A 277 26.51 -3.01 12.23
C SER A 277 26.18 -3.04 10.74
N LEU A 278 25.01 -2.54 10.33
CA LEU A 278 24.73 -2.32 8.92
C LEU A 278 25.45 -1.08 8.40
N VAL A 279 25.85 -1.12 7.14
CA VAL A 279 26.43 0.02 6.41
C VAL A 279 25.37 0.67 5.53
N THR A 280 25.32 2.01 5.53
CA THR A 280 24.42 2.70 4.60
C THR A 280 24.91 2.48 3.16
N VAL A 281 23.98 2.08 2.26
CA VAL A 281 24.30 1.79 0.86
C VAL A 281 25.00 2.98 0.15
N PRO A 282 24.56 4.25 0.34
CA PRO A 282 25.28 5.39 -0.23
C PRO A 282 26.72 5.54 0.25
N SER A 283 27.01 5.28 1.53
CA SER A 283 28.38 5.38 2.06
C SER A 283 29.30 4.29 1.52
N PHE A 284 28.77 3.10 1.26
CA PHE A 284 29.52 2.03 0.62
C PHE A 284 29.99 2.45 -0.80
N PHE A 285 29.09 2.99 -1.62
CA PHE A 285 29.47 3.46 -2.94
C PHE A 285 30.41 4.66 -2.88
N LYS A 286 30.19 5.59 -1.94
CA LYS A 286 31.08 6.73 -1.71
C LYS A 286 32.52 6.29 -1.37
N ALA A 287 32.68 5.20 -0.62
CA ALA A 287 33.99 4.65 -0.27
C ALA A 287 34.79 4.19 -1.51
N TYR A 288 34.14 3.99 -2.66
CA TYR A 288 34.76 3.61 -3.94
C TYR A 288 34.84 4.74 -4.98
N GLU A 289 34.42 5.98 -4.66
CA GLU A 289 34.49 7.12 -5.60
C GLU A 289 35.92 7.60 -5.86
N GLY A 290 36.90 7.25 -4.99
CA GLY A 290 38.30 7.63 -5.09
C GLY A 290 39.13 6.66 -5.91
N VAL A 291 40.45 6.91 -5.93
CA VAL A 291 41.46 6.02 -6.58
C VAL A 291 41.64 4.72 -5.81
N ALA A 292 41.38 4.72 -4.52
CA ALA A 292 41.45 3.57 -3.61
C ALA A 292 40.23 3.54 -2.71
N PHE A 293 39.88 2.36 -2.21
CA PHE A 293 38.81 2.20 -1.23
C PHE A 293 39.12 2.97 0.05
N ASP A 294 38.20 3.84 0.44
CA ASP A 294 38.26 4.66 1.64
C ASP A 294 37.32 4.09 2.72
N ARG A 295 37.91 3.33 3.65
CA ARG A 295 37.19 2.72 4.76
C ARG A 295 36.49 3.75 5.67
N ASP A 296 37.08 4.93 5.85
CA ASP A 296 36.55 5.95 6.76
C ASP A 296 35.30 6.62 6.21
N SER A 297 35.00 6.43 4.92
CA SER A 297 33.76 6.83 4.30
C SER A 297 32.57 5.91 4.62
N LEU A 298 32.78 4.71 5.19
CA LEU A 298 31.69 3.81 5.56
C LEU A 298 30.95 4.34 6.78
N VAL A 299 29.64 4.49 6.66
CA VAL A 299 28.74 4.90 7.76
C VAL A 299 27.97 3.70 8.26
N TYR A 300 28.34 3.26 9.45
CA TYR A 300 27.66 2.16 10.15
C TYR A 300 26.48 2.67 10.97
N PHE A 301 25.44 1.85 11.08
CA PHE A 301 24.30 2.12 11.92
C PHE A 301 23.66 0.83 12.45
N ASP A 302 22.99 0.95 13.58
CA ASP A 302 22.23 -0.12 14.21
C ASP A 302 20.73 0.14 14.02
N VAL A 303 19.93 -0.91 14.10
CA VAL A 303 18.47 -0.83 14.07
C VAL A 303 17.93 -1.44 15.35
N ASP A 304 17.38 -0.59 16.21
CA ASP A 304 16.75 -1.03 17.46
C ASP A 304 15.61 -2.02 17.22
N PRO A 305 15.31 -2.91 18.18
CA PRO A 305 14.12 -3.76 18.14
C PRO A 305 12.85 -2.95 17.88
N VAL A 306 11.94 -3.52 17.06
CA VAL A 306 10.67 -2.85 16.76
C VAL A 306 9.80 -2.68 18.00
N ARG A 307 9.11 -1.56 18.08
CA ARG A 307 8.19 -1.19 19.15
C ARG A 307 6.80 -0.86 18.61
N PRO A 308 5.74 -0.99 19.41
CA PRO A 308 4.42 -0.56 19.01
C PRO A 308 4.37 0.94 18.67
N GLU A 309 3.87 1.24 17.50
CA GLU A 309 3.58 2.61 17.07
C GLU A 309 2.40 3.16 17.86
N LYS A 310 2.50 4.40 18.29
CA LYS A 310 1.45 5.11 19.02
C LYS A 310 0.99 6.30 18.23
N VAL A 311 -0.31 6.49 18.15
CA VAL A 311 -0.91 7.66 17.51
C VAL A 311 -1.85 8.38 18.48
N ARG A 312 -1.82 9.69 18.44
CA ARG A 312 -2.80 10.59 19.04
C ARG A 312 -3.45 11.40 17.93
N SER A 313 -4.77 11.39 17.87
CA SER A 313 -5.51 12.06 16.82
C SER A 313 -6.56 12.99 17.39
N PHE A 314 -6.68 14.16 16.79
CA PHE A 314 -7.78 15.09 16.98
C PHE A 314 -8.59 15.16 15.70
N GLU A 315 -9.91 15.07 15.82
CA GLU A 315 -10.82 15.22 14.69
C GLU A 315 -11.93 16.22 15.03
N ILE A 316 -12.29 17.03 14.04
CA ILE A 316 -13.47 17.87 14.07
C ILE A 316 -14.26 17.65 12.79
N GLY A 317 -15.59 17.58 12.90
CA GLY A 317 -16.46 17.35 11.75
C GLY A 317 -17.82 18.01 11.87
N PHE A 318 -18.36 18.27 10.72
CA PHE A 318 -19.72 18.80 10.53
C PHE A 318 -20.46 17.94 9.52
N LYS A 319 -21.70 17.63 9.85
CA LYS A 319 -22.63 16.91 8.97
C LYS A 319 -23.94 17.67 8.93
N GLY A 320 -24.48 17.89 7.73
CA GLY A 320 -25.73 18.64 7.64
C GLY A 320 -26.52 18.39 6.36
N VAL A 321 -27.83 18.65 6.47
CA VAL A 321 -28.76 18.71 5.33
C VAL A 321 -29.05 20.17 5.05
N LEU A 322 -28.50 20.68 3.97
CA LEU A 322 -28.68 22.05 3.51
C LEU A 322 -29.79 22.07 2.45
N LEU A 323 -30.59 23.14 2.42
CA LEU A 323 -31.63 23.35 1.39
C LEU A 323 -32.56 22.14 1.18
N LYS A 324 -32.76 21.30 2.19
CA LYS A 324 -33.59 20.08 2.21
C LYS A 324 -33.12 18.93 1.29
N ASN A 325 -32.20 19.16 0.40
CA ASN A 325 -31.77 18.19 -0.63
C ASN A 325 -30.28 18.12 -0.88
N VAL A 326 -29.49 18.90 -0.16
CA VAL A 326 -28.02 18.85 -0.18
C VAL A 326 -27.53 18.28 1.15
N PHE A 327 -26.93 17.11 1.10
CA PHE A 327 -26.24 16.51 2.22
C PHE A 327 -24.75 16.85 2.13
N LEU A 328 -24.19 17.40 3.20
CA LEU A 328 -22.78 17.76 3.33
C LEU A 328 -22.19 17.07 4.56
N ASP A 329 -21.03 16.46 4.42
CA ASP A 329 -20.19 15.94 5.49
C ASP A 329 -18.76 16.43 5.29
N VAL A 330 -18.21 17.13 6.28
CA VAL A 330 -16.85 17.66 6.26
C VAL A 330 -16.16 17.23 7.53
N SER A 331 -14.94 16.72 7.42
CA SER A 331 -14.09 16.46 8.57
C SER A 331 -12.65 16.88 8.29
N TYR A 332 -11.98 17.27 9.36
CA TYR A 332 -10.54 17.51 9.41
C TYR A 332 -9.97 16.70 10.54
N TYR A 333 -8.82 16.09 10.30
CA TYR A 333 -8.05 15.41 11.34
C TYR A 333 -6.60 15.86 11.34
N PHE A 334 -6.00 15.79 12.53
CA PHE A 334 -4.58 15.94 12.74
C PHE A 334 -4.09 14.86 13.70
N SER A 335 -3.01 14.16 13.35
CA SER A 335 -2.49 13.04 14.12
C SER A 335 -1.00 13.18 14.35
N TRP A 336 -0.57 12.80 15.55
CA TRP A 336 0.83 12.71 15.96
C TRP A 336 1.19 11.25 16.17
N TYR A 337 2.25 10.80 15.53
CA TYR A 337 2.78 9.46 15.64
C TYR A 337 4.11 9.49 16.37
N THR A 338 4.28 8.61 17.36
CA THR A 338 5.55 8.30 17.98
C THR A 338 5.89 6.83 17.73
N ASP A 339 7.17 6.51 17.65
CA ASP A 339 7.63 5.18 17.25
C ASP A 339 7.04 4.75 15.88
N PHE A 340 6.94 5.68 14.93
CA PHE A 340 6.32 5.42 13.62
C PHE A 340 7.00 4.25 12.91
N LEU A 341 6.23 3.24 12.51
CA LEU A 341 6.74 2.03 11.87
C LEU A 341 7.01 2.23 10.38
N GLY A 342 8.21 1.89 9.99
CA GLY A 342 8.69 1.86 8.63
C GLY A 342 9.82 0.85 8.48
N TYR A 343 10.82 1.16 7.68
CA TYR A 343 11.98 0.29 7.52
C TYR A 343 13.25 1.09 7.19
N LYS A 344 14.39 0.50 7.48
CA LYS A 344 15.72 0.97 7.06
C LYS A 344 16.33 -0.01 6.08
N VAL A 345 17.16 0.52 5.18
CA VAL A 345 17.91 -0.30 4.22
C VAL A 345 19.39 -0.15 4.51
N GLY A 346 20.08 -1.27 4.67
CA GLY A 346 21.51 -1.30 4.92
C GLY A 346 22.17 -2.52 4.30
N ALA A 347 23.47 -2.46 4.14
CA ALA A 347 24.29 -3.54 3.61
C ALA A 347 25.08 -4.22 4.74
N ASP A 348 25.13 -5.54 4.73
CA ASP A 348 26.15 -6.31 5.43
C ASP A 348 27.42 -6.28 4.57
N VAL A 349 28.50 -5.78 5.15
CA VAL A 349 29.74 -5.50 4.43
C VAL A 349 30.92 -6.21 5.09
N THR A 350 31.63 -7.02 4.32
CA THR A 350 32.91 -7.56 4.72
C THR A 350 34.06 -6.68 4.18
N VAL A 351 34.93 -6.23 5.07
CA VAL A 351 36.11 -5.44 4.72
C VAL A 351 37.35 -6.32 4.79
N ASP A 352 37.97 -6.55 3.65
CA ASP A 352 39.30 -7.20 3.58
C ASP A 352 40.37 -6.15 3.81
N THR A 353 41.03 -6.23 4.95
CA THR A 353 42.11 -5.29 5.35
C THR A 353 43.42 -5.58 4.66
N VAL A 354 43.60 -6.75 4.06
CA VAL A 354 44.86 -7.16 3.39
C VAL A 354 44.94 -6.53 2.00
N ILE A 355 43.84 -6.61 1.24
CA ILE A 355 43.78 -6.04 -0.11
C ILE A 355 43.11 -4.66 -0.15
N ASN A 356 42.71 -4.14 1.02
CA ASN A 356 42.01 -2.87 1.18
C ASN A 356 40.80 -2.75 0.25
N GLN A 357 39.90 -3.71 0.35
CA GLN A 357 38.64 -3.74 -0.40
C GLN A 357 37.49 -4.15 0.51
N ALA A 358 36.28 -3.83 0.09
CA ALA A 358 35.05 -4.27 0.77
C ALA A 358 34.10 -4.92 -0.22
N SER A 359 33.30 -5.86 0.25
CA SER A 359 32.26 -6.50 -0.52
C SER A 359 30.91 -6.44 0.25
N ILE A 360 29.84 -6.25 -0.47
CA ILE A 360 28.50 -6.43 0.09
C ILE A 360 28.18 -7.92 0.07
N ASN A 361 27.88 -8.48 1.23
CA ASN A 361 27.40 -9.86 1.37
C ASN A 361 25.92 -9.92 1.02
N ASP A 362 25.11 -9.09 1.72
CA ASP A 362 23.68 -8.97 1.54
C ASP A 362 23.23 -7.53 1.75
N ILE A 363 22.11 -7.17 1.13
CA ILE A 363 21.37 -5.93 1.42
C ILE A 363 20.14 -6.32 2.21
N PHE A 364 19.94 -5.69 3.36
CA PHE A 364 18.81 -5.92 4.22
C PHE A 364 17.84 -4.75 4.20
N ARG A 365 16.54 -5.06 4.15
CA ARG A 365 15.45 -4.16 4.51
C ARG A 365 14.93 -4.60 5.87
N VAL A 366 15.22 -3.82 6.89
CA VAL A 366 14.95 -4.14 8.29
C VAL A 366 13.77 -3.30 8.77
N SER A 367 12.77 -3.92 9.39
CA SER A 367 11.67 -3.19 10.04
C SER A 367 12.22 -2.33 11.18
N ALA A 368 11.77 -1.08 11.26
CA ALA A 368 12.31 -0.08 12.17
C ALA A 368 11.25 0.91 12.63
N ASN A 369 11.47 1.55 13.77
CA ASN A 369 10.71 2.71 14.21
C ASN A 369 11.48 3.99 13.96
N SER A 370 10.77 5.06 13.59
CA SER A 370 11.35 6.41 13.59
C SER A 370 11.50 6.91 15.03
N PRO A 371 12.68 7.44 15.41
CA PRO A 371 12.86 8.12 16.70
C PRO A 371 12.13 9.47 16.74
N ASP A 372 11.84 10.04 15.57
CA ASP A 372 11.23 11.36 15.45
C ASP A 372 9.70 11.27 15.39
N GLU A 373 9.04 12.34 15.85
CA GLU A 373 7.59 12.46 15.71
C GLU A 373 7.22 12.67 14.24
N VAL A 374 6.25 11.89 13.77
CA VAL A 374 5.68 12.03 12.42
C VAL A 374 4.26 12.53 12.57
N THR A 375 3.86 13.52 11.76
CA THR A 375 2.49 14.01 11.76
C THR A 375 1.76 13.68 10.48
N THR A 376 0.45 13.48 10.57
CA THR A 376 -0.43 13.40 9.42
C THR A 376 -1.62 14.32 9.60
N GLN A 377 -2.08 14.91 8.51
CA GLN A 377 -3.29 15.71 8.50
C GLN A 377 -4.12 15.41 7.25
N GLY A 378 -5.40 15.66 7.36
CA GLY A 378 -6.26 15.51 6.20
C GLY A 378 -7.62 16.16 6.34
N ILE A 379 -8.20 16.44 5.17
CA ILE A 379 -9.55 16.95 5.03
C ILE A 379 -10.34 15.97 4.18
N SER A 380 -11.56 15.67 4.61
CA SER A 380 -12.54 14.92 3.83
C SER A 380 -13.80 15.74 3.65
N VAL A 381 -14.27 15.85 2.40
CA VAL A 381 -15.51 16.52 2.05
C VAL A 381 -16.38 15.57 1.25
N GLY A 382 -17.59 15.29 1.73
CA GLY A 382 -18.60 14.51 1.03
C GLY A 382 -19.85 15.36 0.77
N LEU A 383 -20.35 15.31 -0.46
CA LEU A 383 -21.54 16.04 -0.85
C LEU A 383 -22.47 15.13 -1.65
N ILE A 384 -23.78 15.17 -1.32
CA ILE A 384 -24.83 14.52 -2.11
C ILE A 384 -25.94 15.53 -2.35
N TYR A 385 -26.26 15.76 -3.60
CA TYR A 385 -27.39 16.60 -4.02
C TYR A 385 -28.48 15.76 -4.67
N TYR A 386 -29.66 15.73 -4.05
CA TYR A 386 -30.85 15.09 -4.60
C TYR A 386 -31.68 16.05 -5.41
N PHE A 387 -32.02 15.70 -6.65
CA PHE A 387 -32.82 16.53 -7.53
C PHE A 387 -33.83 15.72 -8.32
N LYS A 388 -34.93 16.39 -8.70
CA LYS A 388 -36.03 15.79 -9.48
C LYS A 388 -36.51 14.42 -8.95
N LYS A 389 -36.50 14.20 -7.62
CA LYS A 389 -37.01 13.00 -6.93
C LYS A 389 -36.22 11.71 -7.22
N TYR A 390 -35.68 11.53 -8.43
CA TYR A 390 -35.10 10.28 -8.93
C TYR A 390 -33.59 10.30 -9.11
N TYR A 391 -33.00 11.47 -9.03
CA TYR A 391 -31.58 11.65 -9.35
C TYR A 391 -30.79 12.15 -8.15
N SER A 392 -29.53 11.76 -8.10
CA SER A 392 -28.56 12.32 -7.17
C SER A 392 -27.24 12.58 -7.88
N LEU A 393 -26.63 13.70 -7.54
CA LEU A 393 -25.20 13.99 -7.81
C LEU A 393 -24.47 13.81 -6.50
N SER A 394 -23.41 13.02 -6.50
CA SER A 394 -22.55 12.79 -5.34
C SER A 394 -21.12 13.13 -5.65
N GLY A 395 -20.39 13.57 -4.66
CA GLY A 395 -18.95 13.78 -4.76
C GLY A 395 -18.28 13.62 -3.42
N ASN A 396 -17.05 13.18 -3.43
CA ASN A 396 -16.17 13.25 -2.27
C ASN A 396 -14.77 13.67 -2.71
N TYR A 397 -14.11 14.40 -1.86
CA TYR A 397 -12.72 14.80 -1.98
C TYR A 397 -11.99 14.46 -0.70
N SER A 398 -10.77 13.97 -0.81
CA SER A 398 -9.88 13.74 0.32
C SER A 398 -8.50 14.28 0.02
N PHE A 399 -7.99 15.04 0.97
CA PHE A 399 -6.60 15.49 1.06
C PHE A 399 -5.94 14.77 2.24
N ASN A 400 -4.74 14.24 2.05
CA ASN A 400 -3.93 13.63 3.11
C ASN A 400 -2.48 14.05 2.93
N GLU A 401 -1.82 14.35 4.01
CA GLU A 401 -0.42 14.76 4.03
C GLU A 401 0.28 14.13 5.23
N LEU A 402 1.47 13.59 4.99
CA LEU A 402 2.40 13.15 6.02
C LEU A 402 3.56 14.14 6.07
N ASP A 403 3.90 14.61 7.27
CA ASP A 403 5.03 15.49 7.53
C ASP A 403 5.95 14.82 8.57
N ARG A 404 7.23 14.76 8.26
CA ARG A 404 8.28 14.21 9.12
C ARG A 404 8.98 15.25 9.98
N GLN A 405 8.42 16.45 10.09
CA GLN A 405 8.96 17.55 10.93
C GLN A 405 10.43 17.90 10.65
N GLY A 406 10.88 17.74 9.39
CA GLY A 406 12.27 17.98 9.00
C GLY A 406 13.27 16.93 9.51
N SER A 407 12.80 15.76 9.90
CA SER A 407 13.63 14.63 10.32
C SER A 407 14.67 14.26 9.26
N ASN A 408 15.91 14.03 9.70
CA ASN A 408 16.98 13.43 8.89
C ASN A 408 17.07 11.91 9.07
N ASP A 409 16.14 11.29 9.79
CA ASP A 409 16.09 9.84 9.96
C ASP A 409 15.89 9.16 8.60
N PRO A 410 16.76 8.21 8.20
CA PRO A 410 16.68 7.52 6.91
C PRO A 410 15.52 6.53 6.80
N ILE A 411 14.64 6.46 7.80
CA ILE A 411 13.49 5.55 7.76
C ILE A 411 12.58 5.86 6.56
N ILE A 412 12.12 4.80 5.91
CA ILE A 412 11.16 4.86 4.82
C ILE A 412 9.78 4.59 5.40
N PRO A 413 8.86 5.57 5.40
CA PRO A 413 7.59 5.46 6.11
C PRO A 413 6.58 4.53 5.44
N ALA A 414 6.74 4.22 4.15
CA ALA A 414 5.81 3.43 3.36
C ALA A 414 4.34 3.90 3.51
N PHE A 415 4.13 5.21 3.52
CA PHE A 415 2.80 5.80 3.75
C PHE A 415 1.82 5.47 2.61
N ASN A 416 2.31 5.36 1.36
CA ASN A 416 1.62 4.86 0.17
C ASN A 416 0.20 5.43 -0.03
N THR A 417 0.01 6.70 0.34
CA THR A 417 -1.29 7.38 0.28
C THR A 417 -1.20 8.57 -0.66
N PRO A 418 -2.07 8.64 -1.68
CA PRO A 418 -2.13 9.80 -2.56
C PRO A 418 -2.53 11.06 -1.79
N LYS A 419 -1.85 12.19 -2.07
CA LYS A 419 -2.12 13.47 -1.41
C LYS A 419 -3.54 13.96 -1.71
N ASN A 420 -3.99 13.84 -2.96
CA ASN A 420 -5.33 14.24 -3.38
C ASN A 420 -6.03 13.12 -4.12
N LYS A 421 -7.30 12.92 -3.81
CA LYS A 421 -8.21 12.04 -4.56
C LYS A 421 -9.63 12.56 -4.49
N PHE A 422 -10.39 12.34 -5.57
CA PHE A 422 -11.80 12.65 -5.58
C PHE A 422 -12.61 11.67 -6.42
N ASN A 423 -13.92 11.60 -6.11
CA ASN A 423 -14.90 10.92 -6.92
C ASN A 423 -16.08 11.87 -7.17
N ILE A 424 -16.67 11.79 -8.37
CA ILE A 424 -17.90 12.47 -8.72
C ILE A 424 -18.82 11.46 -9.40
N GLY A 425 -20.03 11.33 -8.89
CA GLY A 425 -20.99 10.35 -9.37
C GLY A 425 -22.36 10.95 -9.65
N ILE A 426 -23.03 10.43 -10.67
CA ILE A 426 -24.44 10.69 -10.93
C ILE A 426 -25.20 9.37 -10.90
N ALA A 427 -26.30 9.34 -10.17
CA ALA A 427 -27.15 8.17 -10.08
C ALA A 427 -28.61 8.52 -10.31
N GLY A 428 -29.34 7.53 -10.81
CA GLY A 428 -30.78 7.60 -10.95
C GLY A 428 -31.43 6.30 -10.49
N ARG A 429 -32.61 6.40 -9.87
CA ARG A 429 -33.39 5.25 -9.40
C ARG A 429 -34.86 5.41 -9.72
N ASP A 430 -35.54 4.28 -9.88
CA ASP A 430 -37.00 4.24 -10.14
C ASP A 430 -37.46 5.09 -11.34
N ILE A 431 -36.56 5.24 -12.31
CA ILE A 431 -36.82 6.05 -13.51
C ILE A 431 -37.84 5.34 -14.39
N VAL A 432 -38.71 6.14 -14.97
CA VAL A 432 -39.65 5.70 -15.99
C VAL A 432 -39.12 6.17 -17.34
N GLY A 433 -38.76 5.22 -18.20
CA GLY A 433 -38.27 5.49 -19.56
C GLY A 433 -39.13 4.81 -20.63
N ARG A 434 -38.88 5.17 -21.90
CA ARG A 434 -39.46 4.49 -23.06
C ARG A 434 -38.33 4.08 -23.98
N ILE A 435 -38.28 2.79 -24.34
CA ILE A 435 -37.32 2.23 -25.27
C ILE A 435 -38.11 1.44 -26.33
N GLY A 436 -38.02 1.79 -27.62
CA GLY A 436 -38.69 1.10 -28.69
C GLY A 436 -40.23 1.00 -28.52
N GLY A 437 -40.84 2.04 -27.94
CA GLY A 437 -42.30 2.04 -27.67
C GLY A 437 -42.71 1.38 -26.33
N LEU A 438 -41.88 0.57 -25.71
CA LEU A 438 -42.09 -0.06 -24.40
C LEU A 438 -41.86 0.95 -23.28
N ARG A 439 -42.83 1.08 -22.37
CA ARG A 439 -42.71 1.87 -21.14
C ARG A 439 -42.05 1.03 -20.05
N LEU A 440 -40.76 1.29 -19.78
CA LEU A 440 -40.01 0.66 -18.69
C LEU A 440 -40.15 1.50 -17.43
N LYS A 441 -40.37 0.84 -16.31
CA LYS A 441 -40.40 1.44 -14.95
C LYS A 441 -39.30 0.78 -14.11
N ASN A 442 -38.86 1.45 -13.05
CA ASN A 442 -37.85 0.93 -12.11
C ASN A 442 -36.47 0.70 -12.74
N ILE A 443 -36.10 1.57 -13.67
CA ILE A 443 -34.73 1.64 -14.20
C ILE A 443 -33.88 2.42 -13.20
N GLY A 444 -32.69 1.96 -12.94
CA GLY A 444 -31.67 2.69 -12.21
C GLY A 444 -30.35 2.70 -12.97
N PHE A 445 -29.53 3.69 -12.70
CA PHE A 445 -28.17 3.77 -13.19
C PHE A 445 -27.27 4.43 -12.15
N ASN A 446 -25.97 4.16 -12.25
CA ASN A 446 -24.90 4.85 -11.53
C ASN A 446 -23.71 5.01 -12.48
N ILE A 447 -23.17 6.22 -12.55
CA ILE A 447 -21.91 6.52 -13.26
C ILE A 447 -21.05 7.27 -12.26
N ASN A 448 -19.82 6.80 -12.07
CA ASN A 448 -18.88 7.38 -11.13
C ASN A 448 -17.54 7.61 -11.82
N TYR A 449 -17.01 8.81 -11.71
CA TYR A 449 -15.67 9.19 -12.12
C TYR A 449 -14.79 9.29 -10.89
N LYS A 450 -13.63 8.65 -10.92
CA LYS A 450 -12.61 8.69 -9.87
C LYS A 450 -11.32 9.21 -10.43
N TRP A 451 -10.68 10.11 -9.71
CA TRP A 451 -9.31 10.56 -9.97
C TRP A 451 -8.46 10.40 -8.72
N VAL A 452 -7.21 9.99 -8.91
CA VAL A 452 -6.21 9.78 -7.87
C VAL A 452 -4.92 10.44 -8.33
N GLN A 453 -4.38 11.34 -7.51
CA GLN A 453 -3.09 11.95 -7.74
C GLN A 453 -1.98 10.90 -7.65
N GLY A 454 -0.98 11.02 -8.52
CA GLY A 454 0.23 10.21 -8.46
C GLY A 454 1.01 10.43 -7.17
N PHE A 455 1.71 9.40 -6.74
CA PHE A 455 2.50 9.43 -5.51
C PHE A 455 3.67 8.45 -5.59
N LEU A 456 4.65 8.64 -4.73
CA LEU A 456 5.73 7.67 -4.55
C LEU A 456 5.19 6.46 -3.78
N PHE A 457 5.26 5.30 -4.40
CA PHE A 457 4.98 4.03 -3.75
C PHE A 457 6.28 3.46 -3.19
N GLU A 458 6.31 3.22 -1.90
CA GLU A 458 7.46 2.69 -1.17
C GLU A 458 7.14 1.26 -0.75
N GLY A 459 7.67 0.30 -1.48
CA GLY A 459 7.54 -1.13 -1.21
C GLY A 459 8.85 -1.74 -0.69
N SER A 460 9.38 -2.73 -1.40
CA SER A 460 10.75 -3.20 -1.23
C SER A 460 11.70 -2.36 -2.09
N PRO A 461 13.03 -2.46 -1.92
CA PRO A 461 13.99 -1.68 -2.73
C PRO A 461 13.75 -1.75 -4.24
N GLN A 462 13.33 -2.91 -4.78
CA GLN A 462 13.01 -3.08 -6.19
C GLN A 462 11.56 -2.71 -6.56
N PHE A 463 10.69 -2.50 -5.58
CA PHE A 463 9.27 -2.14 -5.75
C PHE A 463 8.97 -0.75 -5.15
N THR A 464 9.90 0.17 -5.29
CA THR A 464 9.74 1.58 -4.95
C THR A 464 9.79 2.40 -6.22
N GLY A 465 8.79 3.26 -6.43
CA GLY A 465 8.73 4.11 -7.60
C GLY A 465 7.42 4.88 -7.72
N THR A 466 7.39 5.83 -8.64
CA THR A 466 6.24 6.73 -8.81
C THR A 466 5.09 6.03 -9.50
N ILE A 467 3.93 6.05 -8.87
CA ILE A 467 2.65 5.75 -9.50
C ILE A 467 2.14 7.05 -10.12
N PRO A 468 1.89 7.09 -11.45
CA PRO A 468 1.36 8.28 -12.10
C PRO A 468 -0.08 8.55 -11.68
N ASP A 469 -0.55 9.78 -11.91
CA ASP A 469 -1.96 10.12 -11.80
C ASP A 469 -2.79 9.17 -12.64
N TYR A 470 -3.93 8.73 -12.09
CA TYR A 470 -4.84 7.91 -12.85
C TYR A 470 -6.30 8.28 -12.58
N ASP A 471 -7.12 7.99 -13.57
CA ASP A 471 -8.57 8.17 -13.47
C ASP A 471 -9.30 6.96 -14.06
N MET A 472 -10.53 6.76 -13.59
CA MET A 472 -11.40 5.70 -14.10
C MET A 472 -12.87 6.09 -14.04
N ILE A 473 -13.65 5.49 -14.92
CA ILE A 473 -15.10 5.60 -14.93
C ILE A 473 -15.69 4.24 -14.68
N ASP A 474 -16.55 4.15 -13.66
CA ASP A 474 -17.37 3.00 -13.38
C ASP A 474 -18.80 3.31 -13.78
N ALA A 475 -19.51 2.37 -14.38
CA ALA A 475 -20.89 2.55 -14.75
C ALA A 475 -21.70 1.27 -14.57
N GLN A 476 -22.95 1.45 -14.12
CA GLN A 476 -23.89 0.33 -14.04
C GLN A 476 -25.30 0.80 -14.39
N VAL A 477 -26.09 -0.11 -14.96
CA VAL A 477 -27.52 0.01 -15.17
C VAL A 477 -28.22 -1.14 -14.48
N ASN A 478 -29.37 -0.87 -13.87
CA ASN A 478 -30.19 -1.92 -13.28
C ASN A 478 -31.66 -1.77 -13.71
N TYR A 479 -32.35 -2.91 -13.74
CA TYR A 479 -33.76 -2.99 -14.05
C TYR A 479 -34.47 -3.93 -13.08
N ARG A 480 -35.40 -3.39 -12.31
CA ARG A 480 -36.19 -4.16 -11.34
C ARG A 480 -37.54 -4.55 -11.93
N ILE A 481 -37.86 -5.82 -11.88
CA ILE A 481 -39.16 -6.39 -12.26
C ILE A 481 -39.88 -6.86 -11.00
N PRO A 482 -40.74 -6.03 -10.38
CA PRO A 482 -41.40 -6.36 -9.12
C PRO A 482 -42.28 -7.62 -9.17
N LYS A 483 -42.86 -7.92 -10.33
CA LYS A 483 -43.74 -9.09 -10.51
C LYS A 483 -43.06 -10.43 -10.23
N ILE A 484 -41.76 -10.50 -10.43
CA ILE A 484 -40.95 -11.71 -10.21
C ILE A 484 -39.91 -11.49 -9.11
N ASN A 485 -39.97 -10.38 -8.39
CA ASN A 485 -39.05 -9.99 -7.33
C ASN A 485 -37.58 -10.04 -7.77
N CYS A 486 -37.29 -9.77 -9.04
CA CYS A 486 -35.95 -9.79 -9.60
C CYS A 486 -35.42 -8.40 -9.93
N THR A 487 -34.14 -8.19 -9.69
CA THR A 487 -33.38 -7.04 -10.17
C THR A 487 -32.19 -7.53 -11.00
N PHE A 488 -32.14 -7.12 -12.24
CA PHE A 488 -31.03 -7.38 -13.15
C PHE A 488 -30.07 -6.20 -13.15
N LYS A 489 -28.76 -6.45 -13.09
CA LYS A 489 -27.74 -5.41 -13.12
C LYS A 489 -26.69 -5.78 -14.17
N LEU A 490 -26.32 -4.80 -14.98
CA LEU A 490 -25.19 -4.86 -15.90
C LEU A 490 -24.28 -3.68 -15.59
N GLY A 491 -23.00 -3.95 -15.36
CA GLY A 491 -22.05 -2.90 -15.04
C GLY A 491 -20.63 -3.21 -15.46
N ALA A 492 -19.82 -2.20 -15.42
CA ALA A 492 -18.39 -2.32 -15.62
C ALA A 492 -17.63 -1.35 -14.70
N SER A 493 -16.62 -1.87 -14.03
CA SER A 493 -15.54 -1.08 -13.46
C SER A 493 -14.51 -0.78 -14.54
N ASN A 494 -13.91 0.41 -14.47
CA ASN A 494 -12.98 0.90 -15.48
C ASN A 494 -13.56 0.76 -16.90
N LEU A 495 -14.73 1.34 -17.13
CA LEU A 495 -15.52 1.23 -18.37
C LEU A 495 -14.69 1.50 -19.63
N LEU A 496 -13.76 2.45 -19.55
CA LEU A 496 -12.90 2.86 -20.68
C LEU A 496 -11.68 1.95 -20.88
N ASN A 497 -11.53 0.92 -20.06
CA ASN A 497 -10.40 -0.03 -20.12
C ASN A 497 -9.02 0.63 -20.07
N LYS A 498 -8.86 1.68 -19.25
CA LYS A 498 -7.57 2.31 -19.03
C LYS A 498 -6.64 1.36 -18.31
N GLN A 499 -5.39 1.29 -18.74
CA GLN A 499 -4.36 0.50 -18.06
C GLN A 499 -3.75 1.35 -16.95
N ASN A 500 -4.22 1.16 -15.73
CA ASN A 500 -3.79 1.92 -14.56
C ASN A 500 -2.97 1.05 -13.62
N TYR A 501 -1.83 1.58 -13.18
CA TYR A 501 -1.07 1.01 -12.08
C TYR A 501 -1.63 1.55 -10.75
N GLN A 502 -1.96 0.66 -9.82
CA GLN A 502 -2.41 1.04 -8.47
C GLN A 502 -1.34 0.76 -7.41
N THR A 503 -0.38 -0.09 -7.76
CA THR A 503 0.79 -0.47 -6.98
C THR A 503 2.01 -0.52 -7.90
N TYR A 504 3.16 -0.05 -7.45
CA TYR A 504 4.39 -0.14 -8.24
C TYR A 504 4.80 -1.61 -8.35
N GLY A 505 5.10 -2.06 -9.56
CA GLY A 505 5.38 -3.48 -9.85
C GLY A 505 4.15 -4.39 -9.84
N GLY A 506 2.97 -3.87 -9.56
CA GLY A 506 1.72 -4.63 -9.58
C GLY A 506 1.11 -4.76 -10.98
N PRO A 507 0.07 -5.60 -11.12
CA PRO A 507 -0.61 -5.80 -12.39
C PRO A 507 -1.40 -4.56 -12.79
N GLN A 508 -1.51 -4.33 -14.09
CA GLN A 508 -2.45 -3.38 -14.66
C GLN A 508 -3.86 -3.97 -14.63
N ILE A 509 -4.77 -3.28 -13.96
CA ILE A 509 -6.16 -3.71 -13.88
C ILE A 509 -6.95 -3.02 -14.99
N GLY A 510 -7.41 -3.80 -15.96
CA GLY A 510 -8.28 -3.37 -17.04
C GLY A 510 -9.76 -3.34 -16.63
N ARG A 511 -10.65 -3.34 -17.62
CA ARG A 511 -12.09 -3.34 -17.42
C ARG A 511 -12.59 -4.68 -16.88
N LEU A 512 -13.37 -4.62 -15.79
CA LEU A 512 -14.13 -5.74 -15.26
C LEU A 512 -15.62 -5.52 -15.56
N THR A 513 -16.21 -6.35 -16.42
CA THR A 513 -17.64 -6.32 -16.73
C THR A 513 -18.36 -7.42 -15.93
N TYR A 514 -19.52 -7.10 -15.38
CA TYR A 514 -20.32 -8.05 -14.62
C TYR A 514 -21.81 -7.96 -14.96
N PHE A 515 -22.47 -9.11 -14.85
CA PHE A 515 -23.91 -9.24 -14.85
C PHE A 515 -24.35 -9.88 -13.54
N SER A 516 -25.40 -9.35 -12.94
CA SER A 516 -25.92 -9.84 -11.66
C SER A 516 -27.45 -9.93 -11.68
N VAL A 517 -27.97 -10.96 -11.07
CA VAL A 517 -29.41 -11.14 -10.82
C VAL A 517 -29.61 -11.25 -9.32
N LEU A 518 -30.40 -10.33 -8.78
CA LEU A 518 -30.82 -10.35 -7.38
C LEU A 518 -32.30 -10.77 -7.33
N TYR A 519 -32.59 -11.85 -6.62
CA TYR A 519 -33.93 -12.31 -6.33
C TYR A 519 -34.27 -12.07 -4.84
N GLU A 520 -35.35 -11.36 -4.57
CA GLU A 520 -35.79 -11.01 -3.21
C GLU A 520 -36.92 -11.93 -2.76
N LEU A 521 -36.65 -12.80 -1.80
CA LEU A 521 -37.70 -13.60 -1.12
C LEU A 521 -38.45 -12.66 -0.17
N GLN A 522 -39.68 -12.33 -0.54
CA GLN A 522 -40.59 -11.67 0.41
C GLN A 522 -41.21 -12.75 1.32
N LYS A 523 -41.00 -12.66 2.63
CA LYS A 523 -41.90 -13.35 3.57
C LYS A 523 -43.25 -12.69 3.46
N SER A 524 -44.24 -13.48 3.02
CA SER A 524 -45.66 -13.10 3.04
C SER A 524 -46.14 -12.82 4.46
#